data_8f70ee32e13d781397b1f2c1ccbfcf5d
#
_entry.id   8f70ee32e13d781397b1f2c1ccbfcf5d
#
_cell.length_a   1.000
_cell.length_b   1.000
_cell.length_c   1.000
_cell.angle_alpha   90.00
_cell.angle_beta   90.00
_cell.angle_gamma   90.00
#
_symmetry.space_group_name_H-M   'P 1'
#
loop_
_entity.id
_entity.type
_entity.pdbx_description
1 polymer ?
#
loop_
_entity_poly.entity_id
_entity_poly.type
_entity_poly.pdbx_seq_one_letter_code
_entity_poly.pdbx_strand_id
1 'polypeptide(L)'
;KIADQYFAVPKHIRNKGLRITVSTSILVPKPFTPFQWAPMEKMDIVTEKINAVKGAIKSRSIVYNYHEQKTSYMEAVLARGDRRLCDVLIKAYEKGAKFDGWSEYFDFELWQEALAECNVDGDFYVYRQRSYDEILPWDFIDIGVTRKYLERENEKAKTGEPTQNCRKGCTGCGVNVNFKDGECFEGAILN
;
A
#
# COMPACT_ATOMS: atom_id res chain seq x y z
N LYS A 1 -3.61 12.78 -23.35
CA LYS A 1 -3.40 11.79 -24.42
C LYS A 1 -4.67 10.98 -24.73
N ILE A 2 -5.30 10.22 -23.77
CA ILE A 2 -6.55 9.45 -24.05
C ILE A 2 -7.70 10.40 -24.39
N ALA A 3 -7.91 11.46 -23.60
CA ALA A 3 -8.95 12.46 -23.86
C ALA A 3 -8.73 13.14 -25.23
N ASP A 4 -7.49 13.50 -25.57
CA ASP A 4 -7.15 14.16 -26.81
C ASP A 4 -7.45 13.24 -28.02
N GLN A 5 -7.11 11.95 -27.92
CA GLN A 5 -7.41 10.95 -28.93
C GLN A 5 -8.92 10.79 -29.14
N TYR A 6 -9.70 10.71 -28.05
CA TYR A 6 -11.17 10.64 -28.15
C TYR A 6 -11.77 11.89 -28.82
N PHE A 7 -11.33 13.09 -28.44
CA PHE A 7 -11.85 14.33 -29.01
C PHE A 7 -11.37 14.58 -30.43
N ALA A 8 -10.31 13.92 -30.89
CA ALA A 8 -9.88 13.94 -32.30
C ALA A 8 -10.82 13.13 -33.22
N VAL A 9 -11.63 12.18 -32.70
CA VAL A 9 -12.61 11.44 -33.48
C VAL A 9 -13.77 12.38 -33.85
N PRO A 10 -14.26 12.36 -35.12
CA PRO A 10 -15.37 13.19 -35.56
C PRO A 10 -16.66 12.98 -34.72
N LYS A 11 -17.40 14.06 -34.45
CA LYS A 11 -18.60 14.03 -33.58
C LYS A 11 -19.63 12.99 -33.96
N HIS A 12 -19.84 12.74 -35.27
CA HIS A 12 -20.85 11.80 -35.79
C HIS A 12 -20.45 10.32 -35.53
N ILE A 13 -19.20 10.04 -35.25
CA ILE A 13 -18.68 8.69 -34.91
C ILE A 13 -18.58 8.50 -33.41
N ARG A 14 -18.39 9.59 -32.64
CA ARG A 14 -18.34 9.53 -31.20
C ARG A 14 -19.67 9.20 -30.58
N ASN A 15 -19.70 8.17 -29.73
CA ASN A 15 -20.86 7.91 -28.87
C ASN A 15 -20.96 8.97 -27.76
N LYS A 16 -21.72 8.70 -26.71
CA LYS A 16 -21.89 9.57 -25.53
C LYS A 16 -20.53 10.08 -24.99
N GLY A 17 -20.56 11.21 -24.30
CA GLY A 17 -19.35 11.90 -23.81
C GLY A 17 -18.33 11.01 -23.08
N LEU A 18 -17.05 11.33 -23.21
CA LEU A 18 -15.97 10.66 -22.52
C LEU A 18 -15.98 11.05 -21.03
N ARG A 19 -15.90 10.06 -20.15
CA ARG A 19 -15.58 10.24 -18.74
C ARG A 19 -14.37 9.33 -18.38
N ILE A 20 -13.31 9.92 -17.88
CA ILE A 20 -12.12 9.22 -17.42
C ILE A 20 -12.05 9.41 -15.90
N THR A 21 -11.90 8.31 -15.16
CA THR A 21 -11.60 8.38 -13.73
C THR A 21 -10.13 8.03 -13.54
N VAL A 22 -9.39 8.93 -12.90
CA VAL A 22 -8.04 8.71 -12.44
C VAL A 22 -8.11 8.48 -10.95
N SER A 23 -7.57 7.37 -10.47
CA SER A 23 -7.51 7.07 -9.04
C SER A 23 -6.06 6.89 -8.61
N THR A 24 -5.70 7.49 -7.48
CA THR A 24 -4.40 7.27 -6.85
C THR A 24 -4.59 6.77 -5.42
N SER A 25 -3.78 5.80 -5.04
CA SER A 25 -3.70 5.29 -3.68
C SER A 25 -2.40 5.74 -3.05
N ILE A 26 -2.44 6.00 -1.75
CA ILE A 26 -1.23 6.22 -0.96
C ILE A 26 -0.57 4.86 -0.75
N LEU A 27 0.74 4.78 -0.99
CA LEU A 27 1.48 3.55 -0.74
C LEU A 27 1.62 3.33 0.77
N VAL A 28 0.91 2.34 1.28
CA VAL A 28 1.11 1.80 2.63
C VAL A 28 2.00 0.56 2.52
N PRO A 29 3.25 0.62 2.99
CA PRO A 29 4.15 -0.53 2.94
C PRO A 29 3.61 -1.67 3.80
N LYS A 30 3.27 -2.79 3.18
CA LYS A 30 2.65 -3.94 3.85
C LYS A 30 3.67 -4.97 4.30
N PRO A 31 3.40 -5.72 5.40
CA PRO A 31 4.10 -6.94 5.75
C PRO A 31 4.21 -7.90 4.56
N PHE A 32 5.25 -8.70 4.54
CA PHE A 32 5.52 -9.72 3.51
C PHE A 32 5.62 -9.20 2.08
N THR A 33 5.87 -7.91 1.91
CA THR A 33 6.16 -7.31 0.61
C THR A 33 7.59 -6.78 0.57
N PRO A 34 8.18 -6.57 -0.62
CA PRO A 34 9.49 -5.94 -0.75
C PRO A 34 9.57 -4.57 -0.03
N PHE A 35 8.47 -3.86 0.10
CA PHE A 35 8.44 -2.54 0.74
C PHE A 35 8.23 -2.57 2.26
N GLN A 36 8.17 -3.75 2.91
CA GLN A 36 7.91 -3.85 4.35
C GLN A 36 8.93 -3.10 5.24
N TRP A 37 10.13 -2.83 4.74
CA TRP A 37 11.17 -2.06 5.44
C TRP A 37 11.08 -0.55 5.16
N ALA A 38 10.40 -0.14 4.09
CA ALA A 38 10.31 1.26 3.70
C ALA A 38 9.40 2.06 4.65
N PRO A 39 9.68 3.35 4.89
CA PRO A 39 8.74 4.24 5.54
C PRO A 39 7.57 4.57 4.59
N MET A 40 6.45 4.95 5.16
CA MET A 40 5.39 5.64 4.41
C MET A 40 5.80 7.09 4.15
N GLU A 41 5.30 7.69 3.09
CA GLU A 41 5.50 9.10 2.82
C GLU A 41 4.72 9.97 3.83
N LYS A 42 5.29 11.09 4.24
CA LYS A 42 4.63 12.01 5.17
C LYS A 42 3.41 12.69 4.56
N MET A 43 2.41 13.00 5.40
CA MET A 43 1.12 13.52 4.95
C MET A 43 1.22 14.86 4.21
N ASP A 44 2.12 15.75 4.62
CA ASP A 44 2.38 17.03 3.96
C ASP A 44 2.86 16.82 2.52
N ILE A 45 3.85 15.95 2.33
CA ILE A 45 4.37 15.59 1.01
C ILE A 45 3.30 14.91 0.14
N VAL A 46 2.50 14.02 0.73
CA VAL A 46 1.37 13.39 0.03
C VAL A 46 0.36 14.45 -0.42
N THR A 47 0.07 15.45 0.43
CA THR A 47 -0.81 16.58 0.09
C THR A 47 -0.28 17.36 -1.12
N GLU A 48 1.01 17.66 -1.11
CA GLU A 48 1.66 18.35 -2.24
C GLU A 48 1.53 17.54 -3.54
N LYS A 49 1.80 16.23 -3.49
CA LYS A 49 1.68 15.33 -4.64
C LYS A 49 0.24 15.26 -5.17
N ILE A 50 -0.75 15.14 -4.29
CA ILE A 50 -2.18 15.15 -4.66
C ILE A 50 -2.54 16.49 -5.33
N ASN A 51 -2.11 17.61 -4.77
CA ASN A 51 -2.38 18.94 -5.32
C ASN A 51 -1.69 19.14 -6.68
N ALA A 52 -0.49 18.64 -6.87
CA ALA A 52 0.20 18.65 -8.16
C ALA A 52 -0.59 17.89 -9.22
N VAL A 53 -1.11 16.69 -8.90
CA VAL A 53 -1.96 15.90 -9.81
C VAL A 53 -3.26 16.64 -10.12
N LYS A 54 -3.94 17.19 -9.09
CA LYS A 54 -5.16 18.00 -9.29
C LYS A 54 -4.88 19.19 -10.21
N GLY A 55 -3.79 19.90 -9.99
CA GLY A 55 -3.38 21.05 -10.79
C GLY A 55 -3.06 20.71 -12.25
N ALA A 56 -2.59 19.49 -12.52
CA ALA A 56 -2.29 19.02 -13.87
C ALA A 56 -3.56 18.63 -14.67
N ILE A 57 -4.67 18.32 -14.01
CA ILE A 57 -5.91 17.90 -14.64
C ILE A 57 -6.71 19.15 -15.10
N LYS A 58 -6.74 19.39 -16.40
CA LYS A 58 -7.43 20.56 -16.99
C LYS A 58 -8.76 20.19 -17.68
N SER A 59 -9.01 18.93 -17.93
CA SER A 59 -10.21 18.48 -18.67
C SER A 59 -11.35 18.18 -17.73
N ARG A 60 -12.56 18.71 -18.06
CA ARG A 60 -13.82 18.38 -17.35
C ARG A 60 -14.24 16.91 -17.53
N SER A 61 -13.68 16.22 -18.51
CA SER A 61 -13.94 14.79 -18.75
C SER A 61 -13.13 13.88 -17.80
N ILE A 62 -12.25 14.43 -16.97
CA ILE A 62 -11.40 13.68 -16.04
C ILE A 62 -11.86 13.95 -14.61
N VAL A 63 -12.22 12.90 -13.91
CA VAL A 63 -12.51 12.91 -12.47
C VAL A 63 -11.31 12.31 -11.75
N TYR A 64 -10.82 12.95 -10.70
CA TYR A 64 -9.71 12.48 -9.92
C TYR A 64 -10.16 12.07 -8.51
N ASN A 65 -9.92 10.81 -8.17
CA ASN A 65 -10.15 10.24 -6.86
C ASN A 65 -8.80 9.91 -6.20
N TYR A 66 -8.72 10.04 -4.90
CA TYR A 66 -7.53 9.67 -4.12
C TYR A 66 -7.97 9.18 -2.74
N HIS A 67 -7.12 8.35 -2.13
CA HIS A 67 -7.35 7.88 -0.78
C HIS A 67 -7.10 9.00 0.23
N GLU A 68 -7.89 9.00 1.29
CA GLU A 68 -7.77 9.92 2.40
C GLU A 68 -6.50 9.58 3.21
N GLN A 69 -5.77 10.61 3.63
CA GLN A 69 -4.44 10.46 4.23
C GLN A 69 -4.49 9.93 5.65
N LYS A 70 -5.45 10.41 6.44
CA LYS A 70 -5.63 10.02 7.83
C LYS A 70 -6.02 8.55 7.95
N THR A 71 -6.89 8.08 7.06
CA THR A 71 -7.26 6.67 6.94
C THR A 71 -6.07 5.81 6.54
N SER A 72 -5.28 6.25 5.55
CA SER A 72 -4.07 5.53 5.12
C SER A 72 -2.99 5.51 6.21
N TYR A 73 -2.89 6.55 7.03
CA TYR A 73 -2.01 6.56 8.19
C TYR A 73 -2.41 5.50 9.22
N MET A 74 -3.69 5.46 9.60
CA MET A 74 -4.18 4.45 10.55
C MET A 74 -4.08 3.03 9.98
N GLU A 75 -4.31 2.85 8.68
CA GLU A 75 -4.03 1.59 7.99
C GLU A 75 -2.57 1.17 8.16
N ALA A 76 -1.63 2.11 8.02
CA ALA A 76 -0.20 1.83 8.20
C ALA A 76 0.14 1.50 9.67
N VAL A 77 -0.41 2.22 10.63
CA VAL A 77 -0.25 1.92 12.07
C VAL A 77 -0.69 0.49 12.35
N LEU A 78 -1.91 0.12 11.96
CA LEU A 78 -2.48 -1.20 12.25
C LEU A 78 -1.78 -2.33 11.48
N ALA A 79 -1.44 -2.10 10.20
CA ALA A 79 -0.79 -3.12 9.38
C ALA A 79 0.68 -3.38 9.75
N ARG A 80 1.35 -2.43 10.37
CA ARG A 80 2.80 -2.47 10.64
C ARG A 80 3.14 -2.49 12.12
N GLY A 81 2.11 -2.41 12.97
CA GLY A 81 2.23 -2.37 14.42
C GLY A 81 2.52 -3.73 15.03
N ASP A 82 2.63 -3.73 16.33
CA ASP A 82 2.87 -4.92 17.15
C ASP A 82 1.79 -5.07 18.23
N ARG A 83 1.99 -6.02 19.16
CA ARG A 83 1.01 -6.34 20.21
C ARG A 83 0.61 -5.16 21.10
N ARG A 84 1.40 -4.09 21.18
CA ARG A 84 1.04 -2.87 21.93
C ARG A 84 -0.21 -2.20 21.40
N LEU A 85 -0.55 -2.44 20.13
CA LEU A 85 -1.79 -1.92 19.54
C LEU A 85 -3.05 -2.61 20.07
N CYS A 86 -2.96 -3.73 20.79
CA CYS A 86 -4.15 -4.36 21.39
C CYS A 86 -4.84 -3.42 22.36
N ASP A 87 -4.07 -2.74 23.23
CA ASP A 87 -4.62 -1.78 24.19
C ASP A 87 -5.21 -0.55 23.48
N VAL A 88 -4.55 -0.10 22.41
CA VAL A 88 -5.07 1.00 21.57
C VAL A 88 -6.42 0.65 20.93
N LEU A 89 -6.55 -0.57 20.39
CA LEU A 89 -7.81 -1.05 19.80
C LEU A 89 -8.94 -1.10 20.84
N ILE A 90 -8.65 -1.62 22.03
CA ILE A 90 -9.62 -1.66 23.12
C ILE A 90 -10.04 -0.23 23.51
N LYS A 91 -9.05 0.65 23.68
CA LYS A 91 -9.29 2.04 24.04
C LYS A 91 -10.12 2.79 22.98
N ALA A 92 -9.78 2.63 21.70
CA ALA A 92 -10.52 3.23 20.60
C ALA A 92 -11.98 2.72 20.58
N TYR A 93 -12.19 1.41 20.79
CA TYR A 93 -13.52 0.84 20.87
C TYR A 93 -14.33 1.39 22.07
N GLU A 94 -13.72 1.50 23.25
CA GLU A 94 -14.34 2.11 24.45
C GLU A 94 -14.74 3.57 24.22
N LYS A 95 -13.94 4.32 23.44
CA LYS A 95 -14.22 5.70 23.05
C LYS A 95 -15.28 5.81 21.94
N GLY A 96 -15.72 4.70 21.35
CA GLY A 96 -16.82 4.65 20.39
C GLY A 96 -16.41 4.40 18.94
N ALA A 97 -15.15 4.12 18.64
CA ALA A 97 -14.71 3.75 17.29
C ALA A 97 -15.48 2.51 16.80
N LYS A 98 -16.21 2.66 15.70
CA LYS A 98 -17.00 1.60 15.06
C LYS A 98 -17.15 1.93 13.58
N PHE A 99 -17.10 0.89 12.75
CA PHE A 99 -17.33 1.02 11.31
C PHE A 99 -16.32 1.94 10.59
N ASP A 100 -15.06 2.00 11.05
CA ASP A 100 -14.02 2.87 10.51
C ASP A 100 -13.66 2.60 9.03
N GLY A 101 -14.22 1.55 8.44
CA GLY A 101 -14.15 1.31 6.99
C GLY A 101 -15.00 2.28 6.15
N TRP A 102 -15.90 3.04 6.79
CA TRP A 102 -16.69 4.09 6.15
C TRP A 102 -16.21 5.45 6.62
N SER A 103 -15.96 6.35 5.69
CA SER A 103 -15.39 7.67 5.96
C SER A 103 -16.25 8.54 6.90
N GLU A 104 -17.56 8.34 6.89
CA GLU A 104 -18.50 9.03 7.78
C GLU A 104 -18.43 8.61 9.25
N TYR A 105 -17.85 7.44 9.54
CA TYR A 105 -17.68 6.93 10.90
C TYR A 105 -16.24 6.98 11.39
N PHE A 106 -15.29 7.18 10.49
CA PHE A 106 -13.88 7.23 10.82
C PHE A 106 -13.52 8.53 11.53
N ASP A 107 -13.11 8.43 12.79
CA ASP A 107 -12.63 9.55 13.60
C ASP A 107 -11.14 9.43 13.88
N PHE A 108 -10.34 10.20 13.16
CA PHE A 108 -8.89 10.19 13.30
C PHE A 108 -8.41 10.71 14.65
N GLU A 109 -9.07 11.74 15.18
CA GLU A 109 -8.69 12.37 16.45
C GLU A 109 -8.92 11.39 17.62
N LEU A 110 -10.02 10.64 17.58
CA LEU A 110 -10.28 9.56 18.55
C LEU A 110 -9.16 8.51 18.55
N TRP A 111 -8.65 8.13 17.36
CA TRP A 111 -7.55 7.19 17.25
C TRP A 111 -6.23 7.78 17.76
N GLN A 112 -5.95 9.07 17.52
CA GLN A 112 -4.78 9.75 18.08
C GLN A 112 -4.84 9.83 19.61
N GLU A 113 -5.99 10.11 20.18
CA GLU A 113 -6.20 10.07 21.64
C GLU A 113 -5.96 8.67 22.20
N ALA A 114 -6.51 7.62 21.58
CA ALA A 114 -6.30 6.24 22.01
C ALA A 114 -4.82 5.84 21.99
N LEU A 115 -4.09 6.23 20.95
CA LEU A 115 -2.64 6.02 20.85
C LEU A 115 -1.90 6.73 21.99
N ALA A 116 -2.25 8.00 22.25
CA ALA A 116 -1.61 8.80 23.28
C ALA A 116 -1.88 8.25 24.69
N GLU A 117 -3.13 7.87 25.00
CA GLU A 117 -3.52 7.29 26.29
C GLU A 117 -2.79 5.96 26.57
N CYS A 118 -2.49 5.18 25.53
CA CYS A 118 -1.73 3.93 25.63
C CYS A 118 -0.20 4.14 25.53
N ASN A 119 0.30 5.38 25.45
CA ASN A 119 1.71 5.72 25.25
C ASN A 119 2.32 5.03 24.02
N VAL A 120 1.56 4.93 22.93
CA VAL A 120 1.99 4.35 21.66
C VAL A 120 2.21 5.44 20.63
N ASP A 121 3.42 5.52 20.10
CA ASP A 121 3.76 6.43 19.00
C ASP A 121 3.40 5.79 17.67
N GLY A 122 2.35 6.30 17.00
CA GLY A 122 1.93 5.84 15.67
C GLY A 122 2.99 6.11 14.61
N ASP A 123 3.70 7.24 14.69
CA ASP A 123 4.73 7.63 13.73
C ASP A 123 5.91 6.65 13.72
N PHE A 124 6.22 6.03 14.85
CA PHE A 124 7.21 4.97 14.94
C PHE A 124 6.91 3.79 14.00
N TYR A 125 5.65 3.43 13.83
CA TYR A 125 5.26 2.36 12.90
C TYR A 125 5.21 2.83 11.45
N VAL A 126 4.79 4.06 11.21
CA VAL A 126 4.47 4.59 9.88
C VAL A 126 5.70 5.12 9.16
N TYR A 127 6.46 6.01 9.82
CA TYR A 127 7.48 6.83 9.15
C TYR A 127 8.90 6.37 9.35
N ARG A 128 9.12 5.33 10.16
CA ARG A 128 10.47 4.82 10.40
C ARG A 128 10.91 3.87 9.30
N GLN A 129 12.11 4.10 8.76
CA GLN A 129 12.84 3.11 7.96
C GLN A 129 13.27 1.96 8.87
N ARG A 130 13.00 0.71 8.48
CA ARG A 130 13.46 -0.49 9.18
C ARG A 130 14.72 -1.05 8.54
N SER A 131 15.62 -1.60 9.36
CA SER A 131 16.79 -2.32 8.89
C SER A 131 16.43 -3.74 8.46
N TYR A 132 17.23 -4.32 7.55
CA TYR A 132 17.12 -5.74 7.22
C TYR A 132 17.51 -6.67 8.38
N ASP A 133 18.25 -6.20 9.35
CA ASP A 133 18.63 -6.98 10.53
C ASP A 133 17.58 -6.92 11.66
N GLU A 134 16.58 -6.07 11.51
CA GLU A 134 15.51 -5.90 12.50
C GLU A 134 14.54 -7.09 12.44
N ILE A 135 14.17 -7.62 13.62
CA ILE A 135 13.07 -8.58 13.75
C ILE A 135 11.75 -7.81 13.63
N LEU A 136 10.99 -8.13 12.59
CA LEU A 136 9.72 -7.48 12.34
C LEU A 136 8.58 -8.16 13.13
N PRO A 137 7.52 -7.42 13.50
CA PRO A 137 6.41 -7.96 14.29
C PRO A 137 5.72 -9.19 13.67
N TRP A 138 5.87 -9.41 12.38
CA TRP A 138 5.25 -10.50 11.63
C TRP A 138 6.22 -11.61 11.22
N ASP A 139 7.51 -11.52 11.57
CA ASP A 139 8.54 -12.51 11.16
C ASP A 139 8.31 -13.92 11.72
N PHE A 140 7.42 -14.08 12.70
CA PHE A 140 7.03 -15.38 13.21
C PHE A 140 6.03 -16.14 12.32
N ILE A 141 5.51 -15.50 11.26
CA ILE A 141 4.59 -16.10 10.30
C ILE A 141 5.38 -16.48 9.04
N ASP A 142 5.41 -17.77 8.72
CA ASP A 142 5.97 -18.26 7.46
C ASP A 142 4.89 -18.24 6.38
N ILE A 143 5.07 -17.40 5.36
CA ILE A 143 4.20 -17.32 4.18
C ILE A 143 4.75 -18.10 2.99
N GLY A 144 5.85 -18.84 3.17
CA GLY A 144 6.54 -19.58 2.11
C GLY A 144 7.45 -18.73 1.22
N VAL A 145 7.41 -17.40 1.31
CA VAL A 145 8.33 -16.51 0.59
C VAL A 145 9.51 -16.18 1.47
N THR A 146 10.73 -16.42 0.97
CA THR A 146 11.93 -16.20 1.77
C THR A 146 12.22 -14.71 1.99
N ARG A 147 12.73 -14.36 3.17
CA ARG A 147 13.17 -13.01 3.50
C ARG A 147 14.21 -12.49 2.50
N LYS A 148 15.19 -13.33 2.12
CA LYS A 148 16.22 -12.98 1.12
C LYS A 148 15.63 -12.59 -0.24
N TYR A 149 14.53 -13.22 -0.64
CA TYR A 149 13.82 -12.84 -1.85
C TYR A 149 13.23 -11.44 -1.72
N LEU A 150 12.54 -11.15 -0.62
CA LEU A 150 11.94 -9.83 -0.39
C LEU A 150 13.00 -8.71 -0.30
N GLU A 151 14.13 -8.98 0.34
CA GLU A 151 15.27 -8.05 0.41
C GLU A 151 15.83 -7.74 -0.99
N ARG A 152 16.07 -8.79 -1.80
CA ARG A 152 16.52 -8.63 -3.19
C ARG A 152 15.54 -7.81 -4.04
N GLU A 153 14.26 -8.08 -3.91
CA GLU A 153 13.23 -7.35 -4.63
C GLU A 153 13.12 -5.88 -4.14
N ASN A 154 13.38 -5.63 -2.85
CA ASN A 154 13.47 -4.27 -2.32
C ASN A 154 14.65 -3.50 -2.93
N GLU A 155 15.85 -4.12 -3.01
CA GLU A 155 17.01 -3.48 -3.63
C GLU A 155 16.77 -3.20 -5.14
N LYS A 156 16.18 -4.13 -5.87
CA LYS A 156 15.77 -3.91 -7.26
C LYS A 156 14.78 -2.77 -7.41
N ALA A 157 13.80 -2.68 -6.51
CA ALA A 157 12.83 -1.60 -6.53
C ALA A 157 13.47 -0.22 -6.36
N LYS A 158 14.55 -0.09 -5.57
CA LYS A 158 15.29 1.16 -5.40
C LYS A 158 15.96 1.64 -6.69
N THR A 159 16.36 0.70 -7.53
CA THR A 159 17.00 0.99 -8.84
C THR A 159 16.01 0.97 -10.00
N GLY A 160 14.73 0.67 -9.75
CA GLY A 160 13.71 0.54 -10.79
C GLY A 160 13.89 -0.69 -11.67
N GLU A 161 14.61 -1.71 -11.21
CA GLU A 161 14.84 -2.96 -11.95
C GLU A 161 13.62 -3.90 -11.80
N PRO A 162 12.88 -4.22 -12.87
CA PRO A 162 11.74 -5.11 -12.78
C PRO A 162 12.18 -6.58 -12.71
N THR A 163 11.48 -7.37 -11.88
CA THR A 163 11.62 -8.82 -11.90
C THR A 163 10.66 -9.42 -12.91
N GLN A 164 11.11 -10.41 -13.67
CA GLN A 164 10.28 -11.10 -14.65
C GLN A 164 9.09 -11.81 -13.97
N ASN A 165 8.02 -11.99 -14.74
CA ASN A 165 6.89 -12.78 -14.29
C ASN A 165 7.30 -14.25 -14.11
N CYS A 166 6.91 -14.86 -13.00
CA CYS A 166 7.23 -16.27 -12.67
C CYS A 166 6.73 -17.28 -13.70
N ARG A 167 5.75 -16.93 -14.56
CA ARG A 167 5.34 -17.74 -15.73
C ARG A 167 6.40 -17.83 -16.83
N LYS A 168 7.40 -16.94 -16.84
CA LYS A 168 8.53 -16.94 -17.78
C LYS A 168 9.77 -17.64 -17.23
N GLY A 169 9.75 -18.00 -15.96
CA GLY A 169 10.85 -18.67 -15.28
C GLY A 169 10.81 -18.42 -13.77
N CYS A 170 11.36 -19.34 -13.02
CA CYS A 170 11.39 -19.23 -11.55
C CYS A 170 12.24 -18.03 -11.12
N THR A 171 11.71 -17.23 -10.20
CA THR A 171 12.38 -16.07 -9.63
C THR A 171 13.05 -16.35 -8.29
N GLY A 172 12.95 -17.59 -7.79
CA GLY A 172 13.59 -18.03 -6.55
C GLY A 172 12.96 -17.43 -5.29
N CYS A 173 11.63 -17.26 -5.25
CA CYS A 173 10.93 -16.71 -4.09
C CYS A 173 10.90 -17.66 -2.88
N GLY A 174 11.07 -18.97 -3.07
CA GLY A 174 11.09 -19.98 -2.02
C GLY A 174 9.77 -20.75 -1.87
N VAL A 175 8.69 -20.31 -2.46
CA VAL A 175 7.36 -20.96 -2.32
C VAL A 175 7.39 -22.42 -2.72
N ASN A 176 8.04 -22.76 -3.82
CA ASN A 176 8.18 -24.10 -4.33
C ASN A 176 9.07 -25.03 -3.46
N VAL A 177 9.93 -24.47 -2.62
CA VAL A 177 10.78 -25.22 -1.68
C VAL A 177 10.04 -25.45 -0.37
N ASN A 178 9.30 -24.45 0.09
CA ASN A 178 8.61 -24.48 1.38
C ASN A 178 7.29 -25.30 1.31
N PHE A 179 6.66 -25.33 0.16
CA PHE A 179 5.45 -26.14 -0.07
C PHE A 179 5.79 -27.29 -1.01
N LYS A 180 5.97 -28.50 -0.47
CA LYS A 180 6.41 -29.70 -1.21
C LYS A 180 5.53 -30.08 -2.39
N ASP A 181 4.25 -29.67 -2.39
CA ASP A 181 3.29 -29.86 -3.47
C ASP A 181 3.01 -28.56 -4.26
N GLY A 182 3.79 -27.52 -4.01
CA GLY A 182 3.66 -26.21 -4.65
C GLY A 182 4.26 -26.23 -6.06
N GLU A 183 3.51 -26.71 -7.03
CA GLU A 183 3.82 -26.45 -8.44
C GLU A 183 3.66 -24.96 -8.71
N CYS A 184 4.78 -24.24 -8.83
CA CYS A 184 4.78 -22.91 -9.40
C CYS A 184 4.42 -23.01 -10.87
N PHE A 185 3.17 -22.97 -11.26
CA PHE A 185 2.65 -23.00 -12.63
C PHE A 185 3.32 -24.05 -13.55
N GLU A 186 2.54 -24.79 -14.32
CA GLU A 186 3.01 -25.68 -15.37
C GLU A 186 4.04 -24.93 -16.26
N GLY A 187 5.29 -25.37 -16.22
CA GLY A 187 6.39 -24.80 -17.00
C GLY A 187 7.55 -24.18 -16.20
N ALA A 188 7.44 -23.95 -14.91
CA ALA A 188 8.58 -23.62 -14.07
C ALA A 188 9.29 -24.92 -13.64
N ILE A 189 9.91 -25.62 -14.60
CA ILE A 189 10.78 -26.74 -14.30
C ILE A 189 12.01 -26.16 -13.61
N LEU A 190 12.16 -26.52 -12.34
CA LEU A 190 13.38 -26.26 -11.58
C LEU A 190 14.50 -27.13 -12.16
N ASN A 191 15.44 -26.48 -12.82
CA ASN A 191 16.76 -27.06 -13.05
C ASN A 191 17.68 -26.76 -11.88
#